data_003aa0dd2fb538b982db4ffde7adeeae
#
_entry.id   003aa0dd2fb538b982db4ffde7adeeae
#
_cell.length_a   1.000
_cell.length_b   1.000
_cell.length_c   1.000
_cell.angle_alpha   90.00
_cell.angle_beta   90.00
_cell.angle_gamma   90.00
#
_symmetry.space_group_name_H-M   'P 1'
#
loop_
_entity.id
_entity.type
_entity.pdbx_description
1 polymer ?
#
loop_
_entity_poly.entity_id
_entity_poly.type
_entity_poly.pdbx_seq_one_letter_code
_entity_poly.pdbx_strand_id
1 'polypeptide(L)'
;MPSAVTLSVVVPAFNEETRLGATLVELCAYLREQAWDWEIRVVDDGSTDKTREVAARHAADEPRLVVQAEPHRGKGGAVKAGLLASRCAYRFICDADLSMPVAELPRFLPPVLTGFDIAIGSREGHEARRIGEPMIRHLAGRIFNFGVQRLMVPGINDTQCGFKMFTGAAVEAIFPKVQVDGWAFDIEVLYLARLQRLRIVEVPIEWHYRRESRLSLVRDGAGMLRELLSIRARARRGRDQDPRA
;
A
#
# COMPACT_ATOMS: atom_id res chain seq x y z
N MET A 1 -18.74 24.91 2.37
CA MET A 1 -18.80 23.54 2.88
C MET A 1 -17.46 22.89 2.57
N PRO A 2 -16.73 22.27 3.54
CA PRO A 2 -15.59 21.47 3.16
C PRO A 2 -16.08 20.40 2.19
N SER A 3 -15.35 20.20 1.08
CA SER A 3 -15.68 19.16 0.12
C SER A 3 -15.67 17.80 0.83
N ALA A 4 -16.68 16.98 0.58
CA ALA A 4 -16.74 15.64 1.14
C ALA A 4 -15.44 14.88 0.79
N VAL A 5 -14.89 14.12 1.74
CA VAL A 5 -13.73 13.25 1.48
C VAL A 5 -14.12 12.24 0.43
N THR A 6 -13.39 12.20 -0.69
CA THR A 6 -13.53 11.14 -1.70
C THR A 6 -12.38 10.16 -1.54
N LEU A 7 -12.69 8.88 -1.34
CA LEU A 7 -11.72 7.84 -0.96
C LEU A 7 -11.83 6.62 -1.87
N SER A 8 -10.73 6.17 -2.43
CA SER A 8 -10.62 4.84 -3.03
C SER A 8 -9.79 3.93 -2.14
N VAL A 9 -10.34 2.77 -1.77
CA VAL A 9 -9.62 1.70 -1.08
C VAL A 9 -9.21 0.66 -2.11
N VAL A 10 -7.92 0.59 -2.42
CA VAL A 10 -7.35 -0.36 -3.38
C VAL A 10 -6.89 -1.62 -2.64
N VAL A 11 -7.49 -2.75 -2.98
CA VAL A 11 -7.20 -4.07 -2.38
C VAL A 11 -6.55 -4.96 -3.43
N PRO A 12 -5.20 -5.07 -3.46
CA PRO A 12 -4.53 -6.02 -4.33
C PRO A 12 -4.79 -7.45 -3.84
N ALA A 13 -5.19 -8.35 -4.75
CA ALA A 13 -5.51 -9.73 -4.43
C ALA A 13 -4.86 -10.69 -5.41
N PHE A 14 -4.21 -11.76 -4.89
CA PHE A 14 -3.68 -12.86 -5.67
C PHE A 14 -3.85 -14.16 -4.90
N ASN A 15 -4.74 -15.05 -5.37
CA ASN A 15 -5.10 -16.31 -4.70
C ASN A 15 -5.51 -16.10 -3.23
N GLU A 16 -6.52 -15.26 -3.01
CA GLU A 16 -7.04 -14.84 -1.71
C GLU A 16 -8.48 -15.35 -1.45
N GLU A 17 -8.90 -16.42 -2.13
CA GLU A 17 -10.29 -16.94 -2.09
C GLU A 17 -10.81 -17.20 -0.67
N THR A 18 -9.91 -17.55 0.28
CA THR A 18 -10.29 -17.93 1.64
C THR A 18 -10.53 -16.74 2.56
N ARG A 19 -9.93 -15.57 2.29
CA ARG A 19 -9.98 -14.42 3.21
C ARG A 19 -10.58 -13.14 2.61
N LEU A 20 -10.50 -12.96 1.29
CA LEU A 20 -10.98 -11.74 0.63
C LEU A 20 -12.45 -11.45 0.95
N GLY A 21 -13.31 -12.47 1.02
CA GLY A 21 -14.73 -12.27 1.31
C GLY A 21 -14.99 -11.61 2.68
N ALA A 22 -14.31 -12.10 3.73
CA ALA A 22 -14.42 -11.52 5.06
C ALA A 22 -13.91 -10.07 5.11
N THR A 23 -12.78 -9.82 4.42
CA THR A 23 -12.20 -8.48 4.26
C THR A 23 -13.17 -7.51 3.61
N LEU A 24 -13.83 -7.91 2.53
CA LEU A 24 -14.78 -7.05 1.82
C LEU A 24 -16.03 -6.77 2.65
N VAL A 25 -16.52 -7.76 3.40
CA VAL A 25 -17.65 -7.56 4.33
C VAL A 25 -17.29 -6.51 5.38
N GLU A 26 -16.14 -6.61 6.02
CA GLU A 26 -15.70 -5.68 7.06
C GLU A 26 -15.46 -4.27 6.50
N LEU A 27 -14.78 -4.14 5.37
CA LEU A 27 -14.54 -2.85 4.70
C LEU A 27 -15.87 -2.19 4.29
N CYS A 28 -16.76 -2.91 3.64
CA CYS A 28 -18.06 -2.36 3.21
C CYS A 28 -18.90 -1.92 4.40
N ALA A 29 -18.99 -2.75 5.45
CA ALA A 29 -19.74 -2.42 6.66
C ALA A 29 -19.21 -1.12 7.28
N TYR A 30 -17.90 -1.02 7.48
CA TYR A 30 -17.27 0.16 8.06
C TYR A 30 -17.47 1.41 7.20
N LEU A 31 -17.21 1.32 5.89
CA LEU A 31 -17.28 2.47 4.99
C LEU A 31 -18.70 3.01 4.80
N ARG A 32 -19.74 2.16 4.88
CA ARG A 32 -21.16 2.58 4.84
C ARG A 32 -21.53 3.49 6.01
N GLU A 33 -20.86 3.38 7.14
CA GLU A 33 -21.10 4.20 8.33
C GLU A 33 -20.38 5.57 8.25
N GLN A 34 -19.50 5.77 7.28
CA GLN A 34 -18.74 7.00 7.13
C GLN A 34 -19.47 8.01 6.24
N ALA A 35 -19.27 9.30 6.52
CA ALA A 35 -19.79 10.40 5.69
C ALA A 35 -18.87 10.71 4.48
N TRP A 36 -18.16 9.71 3.97
CA TRP A 36 -17.24 9.82 2.83
C TRP A 36 -17.94 9.37 1.54
N ASP A 37 -17.52 9.96 0.42
CA ASP A 37 -17.79 9.39 -0.90
C ASP A 37 -16.66 8.38 -1.20
N TRP A 38 -16.97 7.09 -1.27
CA TRP A 38 -15.96 6.05 -1.33
C TRP A 38 -16.21 5.00 -2.41
N GLU A 39 -15.14 4.41 -2.89
CA GLU A 39 -15.11 3.16 -3.66
C GLU A 39 -14.15 2.15 -3.04
N ILE A 40 -14.41 0.86 -3.26
CA ILE A 40 -13.44 -0.21 -3.07
C ILE A 40 -13.06 -0.73 -4.45
N ARG A 41 -11.77 -0.83 -4.72
CA ARG A 41 -11.23 -1.39 -5.95
C ARG A 41 -10.41 -2.63 -5.64
N VAL A 42 -10.99 -3.81 -5.86
CA VAL A 42 -10.27 -5.08 -5.79
C VAL A 42 -9.51 -5.27 -7.09
N VAL A 43 -8.19 -5.37 -7.01
CA VAL A 43 -7.34 -5.62 -8.17
C VAL A 43 -6.86 -7.07 -8.10
N ASP A 44 -7.45 -7.92 -8.92
CA ASP A 44 -7.06 -9.31 -9.07
C ASP A 44 -5.82 -9.42 -9.96
N ASP A 45 -4.69 -9.80 -9.38
CA ASP A 45 -3.39 -9.94 -10.06
C ASP A 45 -3.27 -11.31 -10.74
N GLY A 46 -4.27 -11.70 -11.53
CA GLY A 46 -4.26 -12.95 -12.29
C GLY A 46 -4.39 -14.20 -11.42
N SER A 47 -5.27 -14.19 -10.43
CA SER A 47 -5.53 -15.35 -9.56
C SER A 47 -5.94 -16.58 -10.34
N THR A 48 -5.50 -17.74 -9.85
CA THR A 48 -5.82 -19.07 -10.41
C THR A 48 -6.86 -19.82 -9.57
N ASP A 49 -7.22 -19.29 -8.41
CA ASP A 49 -8.27 -19.78 -7.51
C ASP A 49 -9.59 -18.98 -7.71
N LYS A 50 -10.51 -19.09 -6.78
CA LYS A 50 -11.82 -18.42 -6.85
C LYS A 50 -11.80 -16.96 -6.35
N THR A 51 -10.64 -16.32 -6.21
CA THR A 51 -10.52 -14.93 -5.72
C THR A 51 -11.40 -13.96 -6.50
N ARG A 52 -11.35 -14.03 -7.84
CA ARG A 52 -12.16 -13.16 -8.72
C ARG A 52 -13.64 -13.41 -8.58
N GLU A 53 -14.07 -14.68 -8.43
CA GLU A 53 -15.47 -15.03 -8.22
C GLU A 53 -15.97 -14.52 -6.87
N VAL A 54 -15.14 -14.58 -5.83
CA VAL A 54 -15.47 -14.02 -4.50
C VAL A 54 -15.66 -12.51 -4.61
N ALA A 55 -14.72 -11.79 -5.23
CA ALA A 55 -14.83 -10.34 -5.42
C ALA A 55 -16.08 -9.96 -6.25
N ALA A 56 -16.35 -10.67 -7.33
CA ALA A 56 -17.51 -10.40 -8.20
C ALA A 56 -18.85 -10.57 -7.49
N ARG A 57 -18.98 -11.56 -6.60
CA ARG A 57 -20.21 -11.74 -5.79
C ARG A 57 -20.45 -10.54 -4.88
N HIS A 58 -19.43 -10.03 -4.20
CA HIS A 58 -19.56 -8.83 -3.36
C HIS A 58 -19.82 -7.56 -4.18
N ALA A 59 -19.28 -7.45 -5.39
CA ALA A 59 -19.54 -6.34 -6.29
C ALA A 59 -21.00 -6.32 -6.80
N ALA A 60 -21.66 -7.47 -6.91
CA ALA A 60 -23.08 -7.53 -7.27
C ALA A 60 -23.99 -6.91 -6.20
N ASP A 61 -23.60 -6.97 -4.92
CA ASP A 61 -24.34 -6.44 -3.78
C ASP A 61 -23.94 -5.01 -3.37
N GLU A 62 -22.76 -4.52 -3.83
CA GLU A 62 -22.23 -3.20 -3.51
C GLU A 62 -21.75 -2.47 -4.78
N PRO A 63 -22.55 -1.54 -5.32
CA PRO A 63 -22.20 -0.82 -6.57
C PRO A 63 -20.91 0.01 -6.50
N ARG A 64 -20.44 0.35 -5.29
CA ARG A 64 -19.18 1.07 -5.05
C ARG A 64 -17.97 0.15 -4.98
N LEU A 65 -18.16 -1.18 -5.13
CA LEU A 65 -17.08 -2.15 -5.22
C LEU A 65 -16.83 -2.51 -6.69
N VAL A 66 -15.62 -2.23 -7.15
CA VAL A 66 -15.17 -2.49 -8.53
C VAL A 66 -14.14 -3.61 -8.52
N VAL A 67 -14.30 -4.58 -9.41
CA VAL A 67 -13.31 -5.65 -9.63
C VAL A 67 -12.54 -5.36 -10.91
N GLN A 68 -11.23 -5.20 -10.78
CA GLN A 68 -10.29 -5.00 -11.90
C GLN A 68 -9.41 -6.23 -12.03
N ALA A 69 -9.40 -6.84 -13.21
CA ALA A 69 -8.56 -7.99 -13.50
C ALA A 69 -7.31 -7.57 -14.27
N GLU A 70 -6.15 -7.98 -13.77
CA GLU A 70 -4.85 -7.70 -14.36
C GLU A 70 -4.10 -9.02 -14.65
N PRO A 71 -3.19 -9.03 -15.63
CA PRO A 71 -2.23 -10.12 -15.76
C PRO A 71 -1.34 -10.19 -14.54
N HIS A 72 -0.97 -11.41 -14.10
CA HIS A 72 -0.08 -11.57 -12.96
C HIS A 72 1.28 -10.91 -13.18
N ARG A 73 1.56 -9.89 -12.39
CA ARG A 73 2.84 -9.17 -12.35
C ARG A 73 3.43 -9.10 -10.96
N GLY A 74 2.61 -9.15 -9.94
CA GLY A 74 2.98 -9.02 -8.55
C GLY A 74 2.26 -7.86 -7.86
N LYS A 75 2.40 -7.79 -6.54
CA LYS A 75 1.67 -6.82 -5.69
C LYS A 75 1.83 -5.37 -6.16
N GLY A 76 3.05 -4.95 -6.52
CA GLY A 76 3.32 -3.60 -6.99
C GLY A 76 2.58 -3.27 -8.29
N GLY A 77 2.52 -4.22 -9.23
CA GLY A 77 1.77 -4.07 -10.48
C GLY A 77 0.28 -3.89 -10.23
N ALA A 78 -0.33 -4.73 -9.38
CA ALA A 78 -1.74 -4.64 -9.00
C ALA A 78 -2.06 -3.31 -8.29
N VAL A 79 -1.25 -2.91 -7.31
CA VAL A 79 -1.39 -1.63 -6.60
C VAL A 79 -1.32 -0.46 -7.58
N LYS A 80 -0.33 -0.44 -8.46
CA LYS A 80 -0.18 0.60 -9.48
C LYS A 80 -1.41 0.70 -10.37
N ALA A 81 -1.90 -0.42 -10.87
CA ALA A 81 -3.08 -0.45 -11.74
C ALA A 81 -4.32 0.11 -11.02
N GLY A 82 -4.57 -0.30 -9.77
CA GLY A 82 -5.71 0.15 -8.99
C GLY A 82 -5.66 1.64 -8.64
N LEU A 83 -4.51 2.13 -8.19
CA LEU A 83 -4.34 3.53 -7.82
C LEU A 83 -4.47 4.48 -9.03
N LEU A 84 -3.94 4.10 -10.20
CA LEU A 84 -4.05 4.90 -11.42
C LEU A 84 -5.47 4.88 -12.01
N ALA A 85 -6.23 3.81 -11.80
CA ALA A 85 -7.62 3.73 -12.25
C ALA A 85 -8.59 4.54 -11.39
N SER A 86 -8.27 4.84 -10.13
CA SER A 86 -9.06 5.68 -9.22
C SER A 86 -9.00 7.16 -9.60
N ARG A 87 -10.09 7.89 -9.29
CA ARG A 87 -10.17 9.37 -9.44
C ARG A 87 -10.42 10.09 -8.11
N CYS A 88 -10.48 9.36 -7.00
CA CYS A 88 -10.71 9.93 -5.68
C CYS A 88 -9.53 10.83 -5.23
N ALA A 89 -9.85 11.81 -4.40
CA ALA A 89 -8.86 12.73 -3.83
C ALA A 89 -7.86 12.02 -2.93
N TYR A 90 -8.31 10.98 -2.24
CA TYR A 90 -7.50 10.10 -1.40
C TYR A 90 -7.59 8.67 -1.92
N ARG A 91 -6.43 7.98 -2.00
CA ARG A 91 -6.32 6.61 -2.51
C ARG A 91 -5.51 5.80 -1.53
N PHE A 92 -6.14 4.79 -0.95
CA PHE A 92 -5.58 3.99 0.14
C PHE A 92 -5.28 2.56 -0.31
N ILE A 93 -4.08 2.09 -0.02
CA ILE A 93 -3.72 0.68 -0.20
C ILE A 93 -4.13 -0.07 1.07
N CYS A 94 -4.87 -1.16 0.90
CA CYS A 94 -5.31 -2.03 1.96
C CYS A 94 -5.02 -3.49 1.58
N ASP A 95 -4.24 -4.18 2.41
CA ASP A 95 -3.97 -5.61 2.17
C ASP A 95 -5.24 -6.46 2.37
N ALA A 96 -5.37 -7.52 1.57
CA ALA A 96 -6.52 -8.43 1.57
C ALA A 96 -6.72 -9.22 2.89
N ASP A 97 -5.80 -9.10 3.86
CA ASP A 97 -5.83 -9.78 5.15
C ASP A 97 -6.28 -8.91 6.33
N LEU A 98 -6.53 -7.61 6.09
CA LEU A 98 -6.85 -6.62 7.14
C LEU A 98 -5.96 -6.74 8.38
N SER A 99 -4.65 -6.87 8.17
CA SER A 99 -3.69 -6.87 9.29
C SER A 99 -3.71 -5.56 10.10
N MET A 100 -4.19 -4.46 9.52
CA MET A 100 -4.57 -3.23 10.22
C MET A 100 -6.09 -3.18 10.34
N PRO A 101 -6.66 -2.98 11.55
CA PRO A 101 -8.09 -2.76 11.71
C PRO A 101 -8.59 -1.58 10.88
N VAL A 102 -9.71 -1.75 10.19
CA VAL A 102 -10.27 -0.68 9.35
C VAL A 102 -10.60 0.59 10.12
N ALA A 103 -10.85 0.49 11.43
CA ALA A 103 -11.07 1.61 12.33
C ALA A 103 -9.88 2.58 12.46
N GLU A 104 -8.68 2.17 12.04
CA GLU A 104 -7.51 3.04 11.96
C GLU A 104 -7.57 4.01 10.76
N LEU A 105 -8.39 3.75 9.75
CA LEU A 105 -8.46 4.50 8.50
C LEU A 105 -8.70 6.02 8.67
N PRO A 106 -9.56 6.50 9.60
CA PRO A 106 -9.75 7.93 9.82
C PRO A 106 -8.47 8.69 10.22
N ARG A 107 -7.49 7.99 10.81
CA ARG A 107 -6.22 8.60 11.23
C ARG A 107 -5.35 9.04 10.03
N PHE A 108 -5.69 8.58 8.83
CA PHE A 108 -5.01 8.92 7.57
C PHE A 108 -5.72 10.02 6.77
N LEU A 109 -6.86 10.51 7.25
CA LEU A 109 -7.74 11.40 6.50
C LEU A 109 -8.03 12.70 7.26
N PRO A 110 -8.38 13.79 6.55
CA PRO A 110 -8.94 14.97 7.20
C PRO A 110 -10.23 14.68 7.98
N PRO A 111 -10.47 15.36 9.10
CA PRO A 111 -9.66 16.45 9.67
C PRO A 111 -8.51 15.98 10.56
N VAL A 112 -8.36 14.66 10.81
CA VAL A 112 -7.36 14.09 11.73
C VAL A 112 -5.94 14.30 11.19
N LEU A 113 -5.72 14.04 9.91
CA LEU A 113 -4.43 14.25 9.26
C LEU A 113 -4.59 15.14 8.02
N THR A 114 -3.81 16.20 7.96
CA THR A 114 -3.81 17.16 6.84
C THR A 114 -2.40 17.53 6.42
N GLY A 115 -2.28 18.13 5.22
CA GLY A 115 -1.02 18.69 4.74
C GLY A 115 0.05 17.64 4.46
N PHE A 116 -0.31 16.48 3.95
CA PHE A 116 0.58 15.41 3.50
C PHE A 116 0.32 15.10 2.02
N ASP A 117 1.29 14.47 1.38
CA ASP A 117 1.13 13.87 0.06
C ASP A 117 0.98 12.36 0.19
N ILE A 118 1.72 11.75 1.13
CA ILE A 118 1.69 10.33 1.45
C ILE A 118 1.65 10.15 2.96
N ALA A 119 0.69 9.38 3.47
CA ALA A 119 0.67 8.92 4.86
C ALA A 119 0.84 7.40 4.89
N ILE A 120 1.85 6.92 5.61
CA ILE A 120 2.17 5.49 5.70
C ILE A 120 1.87 4.98 7.11
N GLY A 121 1.24 3.81 7.21
CA GLY A 121 1.11 3.13 8.49
C GLY A 121 2.48 2.72 9.00
N SER A 122 2.75 2.96 10.27
CA SER A 122 4.01 2.58 10.90
C SER A 122 3.76 1.63 12.05
N ARG A 123 4.40 0.47 11.99
CA ARG A 123 4.40 -0.53 13.06
C ARG A 123 5.50 -0.24 14.09
N GLU A 124 6.17 0.89 13.94
CA GLU A 124 7.29 1.33 14.77
C GLU A 124 6.93 2.60 15.55
N GLY A 125 7.60 2.77 16.71
CA GLY A 125 7.37 3.93 17.58
C GLY A 125 6.49 3.62 18.78
N HIS A 126 6.39 4.58 19.71
CA HIS A 126 5.76 4.39 21.02
C HIS A 126 4.24 4.15 20.97
N GLU A 127 3.56 4.68 19.97
CA GLU A 127 2.10 4.55 19.82
C GLU A 127 1.70 3.38 18.91
N ALA A 128 2.66 2.75 18.23
CA ALA A 128 2.40 1.58 17.40
C ALA A 128 2.26 0.32 18.25
N ARG A 129 1.35 -0.56 17.85
CA ARG A 129 1.13 -1.85 18.51
C ARG A 129 1.27 -2.99 17.52
N ARG A 130 2.16 -3.93 17.82
CA ARG A 130 2.31 -5.18 17.07
C ARG A 130 1.72 -6.32 17.88
N ILE A 131 0.74 -7.01 17.35
CA ILE A 131 0.02 -8.08 18.04
C ILE A 131 0.34 -9.42 17.34
N GLY A 132 0.91 -10.34 18.12
CA GLY A 132 1.15 -11.73 17.71
C GLY A 132 2.36 -11.97 16.81
N GLU A 133 3.21 -10.96 16.51
CA GLU A 133 4.39 -11.16 15.68
C GLU A 133 5.53 -11.89 16.41
N PRO A 134 6.12 -12.96 15.81
CA PRO A 134 7.29 -13.62 16.37
C PRO A 134 8.52 -12.68 16.42
N MET A 135 9.24 -12.65 17.55
CA MET A 135 10.38 -11.74 17.78
C MET A 135 11.48 -11.88 16.72
N ILE A 136 11.77 -13.08 16.24
CA ILE A 136 12.79 -13.35 15.21
C ILE A 136 12.41 -12.64 13.90
N ARG A 137 11.13 -12.68 13.52
CA ARG A 137 10.63 -12.00 12.32
C ARG A 137 10.71 -10.48 12.45
N HIS A 138 10.33 -9.97 13.62
CA HIS A 138 10.46 -8.55 13.94
C HIS A 138 11.91 -8.08 13.80
N LEU A 139 12.86 -8.78 14.41
CA LEU A 139 14.29 -8.43 14.35
C LEU A 139 14.82 -8.47 12.91
N ALA A 140 14.49 -9.52 12.14
CA ALA A 140 14.90 -9.64 10.73
C ALA A 140 14.34 -8.48 9.89
N GLY A 141 13.07 -8.11 10.10
CA GLY A 141 12.44 -6.95 9.44
C GLY A 141 13.14 -5.63 9.79
N ARG A 142 13.51 -5.44 11.05
CA ARG A 142 14.25 -4.24 11.49
C ARG A 142 15.63 -4.12 10.85
N ILE A 143 16.39 -5.21 10.77
CA ILE A 143 17.71 -5.23 10.11
C ILE A 143 17.56 -4.87 8.63
N PHE A 144 16.58 -5.48 7.94
CA PHE A 144 16.31 -5.16 6.54
C PHE A 144 15.93 -3.68 6.37
N ASN A 145 14.98 -3.19 7.17
CA ASN A 145 14.52 -1.81 7.09
C ASN A 145 15.63 -0.80 7.40
N PHE A 146 16.53 -1.10 8.34
CA PHE A 146 17.72 -0.28 8.61
C PHE A 146 18.61 -0.13 7.36
N GLY A 147 18.83 -1.22 6.62
CA GLY A 147 19.56 -1.18 5.35
C GLY A 147 18.86 -0.30 4.30
N VAL A 148 17.53 -0.43 4.19
CA VAL A 148 16.71 0.38 3.28
C VAL A 148 16.77 1.86 3.64
N GLN A 149 16.64 2.19 4.92
CA GLN A 149 16.75 3.57 5.41
C GLN A 149 18.12 4.20 5.03
N ARG A 150 19.20 3.49 5.31
CA ARG A 150 20.56 4.00 5.02
C ARG A 150 20.80 4.23 3.54
N LEU A 151 20.22 3.40 2.68
CA LEU A 151 20.53 3.40 1.25
C LEU A 151 19.53 4.20 0.41
N MET A 152 18.25 4.24 0.80
CA MET A 152 17.18 4.71 -0.07
C MET A 152 16.33 5.81 0.55
N VAL A 153 15.78 5.61 1.75
CA VAL A 153 14.74 6.47 2.35
C VAL A 153 15.04 6.81 3.82
N PRO A 154 16.11 7.58 4.09
CA PRO A 154 16.45 7.96 5.46
C PRO A 154 15.28 8.63 6.18
N GLY A 155 15.09 8.29 7.47
CA GLY A 155 14.08 8.93 8.33
C GLY A 155 12.68 8.33 8.22
N ILE A 156 12.48 7.25 7.45
CA ILE A 156 11.21 6.49 7.44
C ILE A 156 11.42 5.19 8.22
N ASN A 157 10.68 5.01 9.30
CA ASN A 157 10.88 3.89 10.23
C ASN A 157 10.24 2.58 9.75
N ASP A 158 9.14 2.64 8.98
CA ASP A 158 8.47 1.47 8.42
C ASP A 158 8.20 1.64 6.92
N THR A 159 9.13 1.19 6.10
CA THR A 159 9.06 1.35 4.64
C THR A 159 8.11 0.37 3.95
N GLN A 160 7.79 -0.77 4.60
CA GLN A 160 7.07 -1.87 3.99
C GLN A 160 5.70 -2.17 4.62
N CYS A 161 5.15 -1.25 5.41
CA CYS A 161 3.75 -1.37 5.83
C CYS A 161 2.84 -1.31 4.59
N GLY A 162 1.95 -2.30 4.44
CA GLY A 162 1.03 -2.39 3.31
C GLY A 162 -0.07 -1.32 3.31
N PHE A 163 -0.23 -0.57 4.40
CA PHE A 163 -1.25 0.46 4.55
C PHE A 163 -0.66 1.84 4.27
N LYS A 164 -0.99 2.37 3.12
CA LYS A 164 -0.51 3.69 2.66
C LYS A 164 -1.63 4.49 2.03
N MET A 165 -1.77 5.73 2.47
CA MET A 165 -2.67 6.72 1.90
C MET A 165 -1.89 7.68 1.01
N PHE A 166 -2.44 7.99 -0.14
CA PHE A 166 -1.90 8.93 -1.11
C PHE A 166 -2.95 9.99 -1.44
N THR A 167 -2.52 11.22 -1.62
CA THR A 167 -3.35 12.18 -2.36
C THR A 167 -3.40 11.79 -3.84
N GLY A 168 -4.47 12.14 -4.55
CA GLY A 168 -4.56 11.90 -5.99
C GLY A 168 -3.38 12.48 -6.75
N ALA A 169 -2.94 13.70 -6.39
CA ALA A 169 -1.78 14.36 -6.99
C ALA A 169 -0.49 13.56 -6.77
N ALA A 170 -0.27 12.98 -5.59
CA ALA A 170 0.89 12.14 -5.32
C ALA A 170 0.87 10.87 -6.18
N VAL A 171 -0.30 10.23 -6.35
CA VAL A 171 -0.42 9.06 -7.23
C VAL A 171 -0.05 9.42 -8.67
N GLU A 172 -0.59 10.50 -9.20
CA GLU A 172 -0.33 10.94 -10.58
C GLU A 172 1.14 11.34 -10.81
N ALA A 173 1.79 11.88 -9.78
CA ALA A 173 3.21 12.26 -9.86
C ALA A 173 4.16 11.04 -9.81
N ILE A 174 3.83 10.00 -9.02
CA ILE A 174 4.75 8.89 -8.70
C ILE A 174 4.47 7.65 -9.53
N PHE A 175 3.23 7.14 -9.52
CA PHE A 175 2.93 5.79 -10.02
C PHE A 175 3.18 5.57 -11.51
N PRO A 176 3.10 6.57 -12.41
CA PRO A 176 3.56 6.39 -13.80
C PRO A 176 5.04 6.02 -13.91
N LYS A 177 5.86 6.41 -12.92
CA LYS A 177 7.31 6.19 -12.89
C LYS A 177 7.73 4.91 -12.15
N VAL A 178 6.82 4.29 -11.39
CA VAL A 178 7.06 3.02 -10.69
C VAL A 178 7.25 1.90 -11.70
N GLN A 179 8.31 1.12 -11.55
CA GLN A 179 8.69 0.04 -12.47
C GLN A 179 8.82 -1.32 -11.76
N VAL A 180 8.85 -1.34 -10.43
CA VAL A 180 8.92 -2.58 -9.65
C VAL A 180 7.51 -3.11 -9.45
N ASP A 181 7.25 -4.29 -10.00
CA ASP A 181 5.97 -4.97 -9.84
C ASP A 181 5.94 -5.91 -8.61
N GLY A 182 7.12 -6.26 -8.05
CA GLY A 182 7.27 -7.14 -6.90
C GLY A 182 7.14 -6.43 -5.55
N TRP A 183 7.68 -7.07 -4.50
CA TRP A 183 7.57 -6.61 -3.11
C TRP A 183 8.36 -5.34 -2.78
N ALA A 184 9.40 -5.00 -3.55
CA ALA A 184 10.17 -3.79 -3.31
C ALA A 184 9.52 -2.51 -3.90
N PHE A 185 8.31 -2.61 -4.49
CA PHE A 185 7.59 -1.44 -5.01
C PHE A 185 7.35 -0.37 -3.94
N ASP A 186 7.09 -0.77 -2.69
CA ASP A 186 6.90 0.14 -1.58
C ASP A 186 8.10 1.07 -1.39
N ILE A 187 9.30 0.51 -1.51
CA ILE A 187 10.55 1.27 -1.36
C ILE A 187 10.76 2.18 -2.57
N GLU A 188 10.46 1.71 -3.79
CA GLU A 188 10.53 2.53 -4.99
C GLU A 188 9.60 3.74 -4.91
N VAL A 189 8.35 3.53 -4.49
CA VAL A 189 7.35 4.59 -4.29
C VAL A 189 7.86 5.67 -3.32
N LEU A 190 8.35 5.27 -2.14
CA LEU A 190 8.86 6.20 -1.14
C LEU A 190 10.14 6.91 -1.62
N TYR A 191 11.00 6.21 -2.35
CA TYR A 191 12.20 6.79 -2.94
C TYR A 191 11.87 7.85 -4.00
N LEU A 192 10.94 7.55 -4.91
CA LEU A 192 10.46 8.49 -5.92
C LEU A 192 9.77 9.70 -5.29
N ALA A 193 8.97 9.48 -4.23
CA ALA A 193 8.33 10.56 -3.46
C ALA A 193 9.37 11.53 -2.89
N ARG A 194 10.44 11.02 -2.29
CA ARG A 194 11.54 11.85 -1.78
C ARG A 194 12.25 12.65 -2.88
N LEU A 195 12.50 12.03 -4.03
CA LEU A 195 13.11 12.73 -5.16
C LEU A 195 12.26 13.90 -5.63
N GLN A 196 10.93 13.77 -5.52
CA GLN A 196 9.97 14.82 -5.87
C GLN A 196 9.65 15.76 -4.70
N ARG A 197 10.32 15.60 -3.54
CA ARG A 197 10.13 16.40 -2.32
C ARG A 197 8.71 16.36 -1.78
N LEU A 198 8.00 15.25 -1.99
CA LEU A 198 6.67 15.05 -1.44
C LEU A 198 6.74 14.86 0.07
N ARG A 199 5.72 15.36 0.77
CA ARG A 199 5.60 15.25 2.22
C ARG A 199 5.08 13.87 2.61
N ILE A 200 5.96 13.07 3.22
CA ILE A 200 5.65 11.74 3.74
C ILE A 200 5.49 11.84 5.27
N VAL A 201 4.39 11.28 5.79
CA VAL A 201 4.08 11.23 7.23
C VAL A 201 3.90 9.77 7.64
N GLU A 202 4.46 9.38 8.79
CA GLU A 202 4.20 8.09 9.41
C GLU A 202 3.05 8.20 10.41
N VAL A 203 2.08 7.31 10.32
CA VAL A 203 0.95 7.19 11.23
C VAL A 203 1.12 5.91 12.03
N PRO A 204 1.41 5.95 13.34
CA PRO A 204 1.50 4.75 14.16
C PRO A 204 0.18 3.98 14.13
N ILE A 205 0.22 2.68 13.92
CA ILE A 205 -0.99 1.85 13.82
C ILE A 205 -0.95 0.66 14.77
N GLU A 206 -2.14 0.13 15.06
CA GLU A 206 -2.28 -1.22 15.56
C GLU A 206 -2.19 -2.20 14.38
N TRP A 207 -1.35 -3.22 14.51
CA TRP A 207 -1.11 -4.20 13.46
C TRP A 207 -1.12 -5.62 14.02
N HIS A 208 -1.94 -6.48 13.40
CA HIS A 208 -2.11 -7.88 13.78
C HIS A 208 -1.34 -8.79 12.83
N TYR A 209 -0.43 -9.57 13.37
CA TYR A 209 0.29 -10.55 12.58
C TYR A 209 -0.63 -11.66 12.08
N ARG A 210 -0.65 -11.86 10.77
CA ARG A 210 -1.32 -12.99 10.12
C ARG A 210 -0.29 -14.01 9.69
N ARG A 211 -0.45 -15.28 10.13
CA ARG A 211 0.52 -16.37 9.84
C ARG A 211 0.69 -16.68 8.35
N GLU A 212 -0.29 -16.37 7.55
CA GLU A 212 -0.36 -16.66 6.11
C GLU A 212 0.35 -15.62 5.23
N SER A 213 1.24 -14.80 5.80
CA SER A 213 2.04 -13.84 5.02
C SER A 213 2.90 -14.58 4.00
N ARG A 214 2.76 -14.22 2.73
CA ARG A 214 3.49 -14.82 1.60
C ARG A 214 4.93 -14.32 1.48
N LEU A 215 5.27 -13.20 2.08
CA LEU A 215 6.61 -12.65 2.07
C LEU A 215 7.56 -13.50 2.94
N SER A 216 8.61 -14.05 2.32
CA SER A 216 9.72 -14.73 2.98
C SER A 216 10.98 -13.89 2.86
N LEU A 217 11.40 -13.23 3.95
CA LEU A 217 12.63 -12.41 3.96
C LEU A 217 13.88 -13.19 3.52
N VAL A 218 13.95 -14.48 3.79
CA VAL A 218 15.09 -15.33 3.43
C VAL A 218 15.09 -15.67 1.94
N ARG A 219 13.92 -16.01 1.39
CA ARG A 219 13.78 -16.45 0.00
C ARG A 219 13.72 -15.27 -0.96
N ASP A 220 13.05 -14.19 -0.55
CA ASP A 220 12.80 -13.03 -1.39
C ASP A 220 13.86 -11.94 -1.20
N GLY A 221 14.66 -12.00 -0.12
CA GLY A 221 15.61 -10.94 0.27
C GLY A 221 16.69 -10.67 -0.77
N ALA A 222 17.25 -11.70 -1.43
CA ALA A 222 18.26 -11.51 -2.49
C ALA A 222 17.65 -10.82 -3.74
N GLY A 223 16.41 -11.18 -4.08
CA GLY A 223 15.64 -10.52 -5.14
C GLY A 223 15.40 -9.05 -4.82
N MET A 224 14.91 -8.77 -3.62
CA MET A 224 14.67 -7.41 -3.16
C MET A 224 15.94 -6.55 -3.15
N LEU A 225 17.09 -7.08 -2.72
CA LEU A 225 18.36 -6.33 -2.77
C LEU A 225 18.74 -5.94 -4.21
N ARG A 226 18.56 -6.87 -5.17
CA ARG A 226 18.81 -6.59 -6.59
C ARG A 226 17.86 -5.52 -7.12
N GLU A 227 16.58 -5.57 -6.75
CA GLU A 227 15.59 -4.54 -7.08
C GLU A 227 15.98 -3.17 -6.51
N LEU A 228 16.41 -3.10 -5.23
CA LEU A 228 16.88 -1.85 -4.60
C LEU A 228 18.06 -1.21 -5.35
N LEU A 229 19.04 -2.01 -5.74
CA LEU A 229 20.19 -1.53 -6.53
C LEU A 229 19.73 -1.01 -7.90
N SER A 230 18.80 -1.70 -8.54
CA SER A 230 18.24 -1.28 -9.83
C SER A 230 17.46 0.03 -9.74
N ILE A 231 16.64 0.21 -8.70
CA ILE A 231 15.91 1.46 -8.41
C ILE A 231 16.89 2.64 -8.32
N ARG A 232 17.95 2.47 -7.51
CA ARG A 232 18.96 3.52 -7.33
C ARG A 232 19.73 3.85 -8.61
N ALA A 233 20.07 2.83 -9.39
CA ALA A 233 20.77 3.02 -10.66
C ALA A 233 19.90 3.78 -11.69
N ARG A 234 18.60 3.43 -11.78
CA ARG A 234 17.65 4.13 -12.66
C ARG A 234 17.46 5.60 -12.28
N ALA A 235 17.28 5.86 -10.98
CA ALA A 235 17.11 7.22 -10.49
C ALA A 235 18.32 8.11 -10.70
N ARG A 236 19.54 7.56 -10.64
CA ARG A 236 20.78 8.29 -11.00
C ARG A 236 20.78 8.65 -12.48
N ARG A 237 20.50 7.70 -13.37
CA ARG A 237 20.43 7.96 -14.82
C ARG A 237 19.35 8.98 -15.18
N GLY A 238 18.20 8.96 -14.50
CA GLY A 238 17.14 9.93 -14.72
C GLY A 238 17.53 11.36 -14.31
N ARG A 239 18.35 11.52 -13.26
CA ARG A 239 18.91 12.84 -12.87
C ARG A 239 19.90 13.37 -13.88
N ASP A 240 20.77 12.51 -14.40
CA ASP A 240 21.78 12.92 -15.40
C ASP A 240 21.14 13.34 -16.73
N GLN A 241 19.86 13.01 -16.95
CA GLN A 241 19.09 13.39 -18.15
C GLN A 241 18.14 14.57 -17.92
N ASP A 242 18.02 15.08 -16.68
CA ASP A 242 17.22 16.28 -16.40
C ASP A 242 18.12 17.52 -16.39
N PRO A 243 18.04 18.41 -17.42
CA PRO A 243 18.87 19.60 -17.51
C PRO A 243 18.58 20.65 -16.43
N ARG A 244 17.66 20.38 -15.50
CA ARG A 244 17.28 21.26 -14.37
C ARG A 244 17.71 20.70 -13.00
N ALA A 245 18.49 19.60 -12.94
CA ALA A 245 18.99 18.99 -11.70
C ALA A 245 20.28 19.63 -11.21
#